data_136d9e48ad1a6a3b95fbe47ace58a1b0
#
_entry.id   136d9e48ad1a6a3b95fbe47ace58a1b0
#
_cell.length_a   1.000
_cell.length_b   1.000
_cell.length_c   1.000
_cell.angle_alpha   90.00
_cell.angle_beta   90.00
_cell.angle_gamma   90.00
#
_symmetry.space_group_name_H-M   'P 1'
#
loop_
_entity.id
_entity.type
_entity.pdbx_description
1 polymer ?
#
loop_
_entity_poly.entity_id
_entity_poly.type
_entity_poly.pdbx_seq_one_letter_code
_entity_poly.pdbx_strand_id
1 'polypeptide(L)'
;LGKHQLAIENFHQLIDSSKKYNISGIHWVYEKLAEAYYKAADYKKSHEMYIMYINTRDSVINLEKSQQILDIETKYQTEKKEATIAALIKEKKLTRVITITAITILILVIVVLFLIQKSIKTKKQLAEQQIEKLEQEKQLIATRSVLKGEEAERERMATDLHDGLGGLLSSAKINLASMKGNMILTSENVSLFNHALSLLDSSISELRRVAHNLMPATLNHSGLHSALGDFAKQVSPHNQPKVRFIAIGENIRYIKELELTAYRITQELVNNAMKHSNAKTIDVQLFTEPTRLCIQITDDGVGFEPNEAYQKEGKGLKSIRDRVTTFNGKINIWSKAGQGTEIMVEFDV
;
A
#
# COMPACT_ATOMS: atom_id res chain seq x y z
N LEU A 1 -62.08 110.62 -27.73
CA LEU A 1 -61.51 109.91 -28.90
C LEU A 1 -59.98 109.71 -28.76
N GLY A 2 -59.21 110.63 -28.17
CA GLY A 2 -57.72 110.55 -28.08
C GLY A 2 -57.11 109.41 -27.32
N LYS A 3 -57.82 108.95 -26.20
CA LYS A 3 -57.28 107.88 -25.35
C LYS A 3 -57.28 106.49 -26.01
N HIS A 4 -58.26 106.17 -26.82
CA HIS A 4 -58.33 104.89 -27.52
C HIS A 4 -57.32 104.80 -28.69
N GLN A 5 -57.08 105.93 -29.35
CA GLN A 5 -56.09 106.00 -30.44
C GLN A 5 -54.65 105.73 -29.95
N LEU A 6 -54.30 106.33 -28.84
CA LEU A 6 -52.97 106.05 -28.15
C LEU A 6 -52.80 104.65 -27.70
N ALA A 7 -53.88 104.01 -27.19
CA ALA A 7 -53.84 102.58 -26.82
C ALA A 7 -53.66 101.67 -28.03
N ILE A 8 -54.28 101.98 -29.17
CA ILE A 8 -54.12 101.21 -30.42
C ILE A 8 -52.65 101.35 -30.94
N GLU A 9 -52.06 102.51 -30.90
CA GLU A 9 -50.65 102.72 -31.33
C GLU A 9 -49.70 101.89 -30.39
N ASN A 10 -49.85 101.95 -29.10
CA ASN A 10 -49.03 101.20 -28.15
C ASN A 10 -49.15 99.68 -28.34
N PHE A 11 -50.35 99.18 -28.62
CA PHE A 11 -50.55 97.74 -28.88
C PHE A 11 -49.96 97.32 -30.22
N HIS A 12 -49.97 98.16 -31.28
CA HIS A 12 -49.28 97.85 -32.52
C HIS A 12 -47.76 97.85 -32.34
N GLN A 13 -47.19 98.78 -31.57
CA GLN A 13 -45.76 98.75 -31.21
C GLN A 13 -45.37 97.49 -30.44
N LEU A 14 -46.23 96.98 -29.54
CA LEU A 14 -46.05 95.75 -28.88
C LEU A 14 -46.05 94.54 -29.82
N ILE A 15 -46.96 94.49 -30.82
CA ILE A 15 -47.03 93.45 -31.82
C ILE A 15 -45.74 93.48 -32.72
N ASP A 16 -45.32 94.63 -33.13
CA ASP A 16 -44.10 94.78 -33.97
C ASP A 16 -42.84 94.39 -33.19
N SER A 17 -42.77 94.80 -31.94
CA SER A 17 -41.69 94.39 -31.05
C SER A 17 -41.66 92.87 -30.78
N SER A 18 -42.86 92.28 -30.58
CA SER A 18 -42.97 90.85 -30.37
C SER A 18 -42.57 90.00 -31.57
N LYS A 19 -42.91 90.48 -32.78
CA LYS A 19 -42.43 89.85 -34.04
C LYS A 19 -40.93 89.97 -34.20
N LYS A 20 -40.34 91.13 -33.87
CA LYS A 20 -38.90 91.37 -33.96
C LYS A 20 -38.08 90.46 -32.99
N TYR A 21 -38.62 90.24 -31.83
CA TYR A 21 -37.96 89.46 -30.79
C TYR A 21 -38.47 88.02 -30.58
N ASN A 22 -39.35 87.54 -31.50
CA ASN A 22 -39.96 86.19 -31.46
C ASN A 22 -40.57 85.85 -30.13
N ILE A 23 -41.30 86.79 -29.52
CA ILE A 23 -41.95 86.59 -28.21
C ILE A 23 -43.24 85.80 -28.40
N SER A 24 -43.30 84.59 -27.76
CA SER A 24 -44.52 83.75 -27.75
C SER A 24 -45.56 84.32 -26.80
N GLY A 25 -46.82 84.07 -27.06
CA GLY A 25 -47.89 84.45 -26.15
C GLY A 25 -48.52 85.79 -26.34
N ILE A 26 -48.38 86.39 -27.54
CA ILE A 26 -48.94 87.70 -27.89
C ILE A 26 -50.42 87.70 -28.11
N HIS A 27 -51.15 86.60 -28.04
CA HIS A 27 -52.57 86.47 -28.30
C HIS A 27 -53.39 87.48 -27.49
N TRP A 28 -53.02 87.67 -26.19
CA TRP A 28 -53.71 88.66 -25.33
C TRP A 28 -53.57 90.13 -25.88
N VAL A 29 -52.50 90.43 -26.59
CA VAL A 29 -52.34 91.79 -27.19
C VAL A 29 -53.35 91.95 -28.29
N TYR A 30 -53.54 90.89 -29.11
CA TYR A 30 -54.59 90.94 -30.15
C TYR A 30 -55.98 91.06 -29.56
N GLU A 31 -56.28 90.45 -28.42
CA GLU A 31 -57.55 90.55 -27.67
C GLU A 31 -57.77 92.01 -27.27
N LYS A 32 -56.81 92.63 -26.59
CA LYS A 32 -56.89 94.01 -26.12
C LYS A 32 -56.97 95.01 -27.27
N LEU A 33 -56.26 94.76 -28.35
CA LEU A 33 -56.35 95.56 -29.53
C LEU A 33 -57.72 95.44 -30.20
N ALA A 34 -58.34 94.28 -30.22
CA ALA A 34 -59.70 94.08 -30.69
C ALA A 34 -60.72 94.89 -29.86
N GLU A 35 -60.58 94.83 -28.50
CA GLU A 35 -61.40 95.67 -27.59
C GLU A 35 -61.22 97.17 -27.82
N ALA A 36 -59.96 97.60 -28.04
CA ALA A 36 -59.69 99.04 -28.28
C ALA A 36 -60.31 99.52 -29.60
N TYR A 37 -60.25 98.73 -30.65
CA TYR A 37 -60.92 99.07 -31.94
C TYR A 37 -62.42 99.03 -31.79
N TYR A 38 -63.01 98.11 -31.04
CA TYR A 38 -64.46 98.12 -30.76
C TYR A 38 -64.89 99.42 -30.08
N LYS A 39 -64.17 99.89 -29.04
CA LYS A 39 -64.46 101.16 -28.34
C LYS A 39 -64.23 102.39 -29.21
N ALA A 40 -63.37 102.30 -30.23
CA ALA A 40 -63.20 103.31 -31.25
C ALA A 40 -64.19 103.23 -32.35
N ALA A 41 -65.19 102.37 -32.31
CA ALA A 41 -66.24 102.10 -33.33
C ALA A 41 -65.74 101.59 -34.66
N ASP A 42 -64.47 101.14 -34.74
CA ASP A 42 -63.87 100.49 -35.96
C ASP A 42 -64.13 98.95 -35.84
N TYR A 43 -65.33 98.54 -36.10
CA TYR A 43 -65.79 97.15 -35.95
C TYR A 43 -65.08 96.18 -36.90
N LYS A 44 -64.64 96.69 -38.07
CA LYS A 44 -63.94 95.91 -39.08
C LYS A 44 -62.57 95.45 -38.51
N LYS A 45 -61.78 96.38 -38.01
CA LYS A 45 -60.46 96.14 -37.47
C LYS A 45 -60.57 95.33 -36.14
N SER A 46 -61.61 95.61 -35.35
CA SER A 46 -61.89 94.79 -34.17
C SER A 46 -62.06 93.32 -34.49
N HIS A 47 -62.83 93.01 -35.53
CA HIS A 47 -63.03 91.61 -35.96
C HIS A 47 -61.76 91.01 -36.51
N GLU A 48 -60.97 91.73 -37.34
CA GLU A 48 -59.70 91.25 -37.85
C GLU A 48 -58.72 90.87 -36.68
N MET A 49 -58.65 91.73 -35.70
CA MET A 49 -57.80 91.50 -34.52
C MET A 49 -58.33 90.36 -33.68
N TYR A 50 -59.63 90.17 -33.56
CA TYR A 50 -60.25 89.06 -32.84
C TYR A 50 -59.94 87.70 -33.53
N ILE A 51 -59.96 87.66 -34.86
CA ILE A 51 -59.54 86.46 -35.60
C ILE A 51 -58.05 86.16 -35.36
N MET A 52 -57.20 87.19 -35.35
CA MET A 52 -55.80 87.01 -35.04
C MET A 52 -55.58 86.47 -33.59
N TYR A 53 -56.36 86.95 -32.62
CA TYR A 53 -56.39 86.43 -31.26
C TYR A 53 -56.69 84.92 -31.21
N ILE A 54 -57.80 84.52 -31.88
CA ILE A 54 -58.19 83.14 -31.92
C ILE A 54 -57.12 82.23 -32.49
N ASN A 55 -56.60 82.59 -33.67
CA ASN A 55 -55.58 81.87 -34.40
C ASN A 55 -54.28 81.69 -33.57
N THR A 56 -53.81 82.81 -32.98
CA THR A 56 -52.61 82.77 -32.16
C THR A 56 -52.75 82.01 -30.87
N ARG A 57 -53.93 82.15 -30.20
CA ARG A 57 -54.28 81.42 -29.00
C ARG A 57 -54.34 79.88 -29.24
N ASP A 58 -55.03 79.49 -30.29
CA ASP A 58 -55.19 78.12 -30.69
C ASP A 58 -53.86 77.43 -31.07
N SER A 59 -53.02 78.20 -31.74
CA SER A 59 -51.62 77.77 -32.04
C SER A 59 -50.81 77.50 -30.80
N VAL A 60 -50.86 78.42 -29.82
CA VAL A 60 -50.12 78.30 -28.59
C VAL A 60 -50.68 77.11 -27.78
N ILE A 61 -52.01 76.95 -27.62
CA ILE A 61 -52.66 75.88 -26.94
C ILE A 61 -52.32 74.50 -27.57
N ASN A 62 -52.33 74.45 -28.92
CA ASN A 62 -51.98 73.25 -29.64
C ASN A 62 -50.52 72.89 -29.46
N LEU A 63 -49.55 73.83 -29.40
CA LEU A 63 -48.16 73.61 -29.14
C LEU A 63 -47.95 73.04 -27.70
N GLU A 64 -48.55 73.68 -26.70
CA GLU A 64 -48.45 73.22 -25.31
C GLU A 64 -49.02 71.83 -25.14
N LYS A 65 -50.21 71.53 -25.75
CA LYS A 65 -50.78 70.19 -25.72
C LYS A 65 -49.87 69.17 -26.39
N SER A 66 -49.25 69.48 -27.54
CA SER A 66 -48.29 68.63 -28.21
C SER A 66 -47.08 68.32 -27.33
N GLN A 67 -46.56 69.34 -26.64
CA GLN A 67 -45.42 69.20 -25.75
C GLN A 67 -45.78 68.32 -24.54
N GLN A 68 -46.97 68.48 -23.93
CA GLN A 68 -47.50 67.69 -22.85
C GLN A 68 -47.65 66.23 -23.27
N ILE A 69 -48.19 65.94 -24.45
CA ILE A 69 -48.34 64.60 -25.00
C ILE A 69 -46.94 63.94 -25.17
N LEU A 70 -45.99 64.68 -25.74
CA LEU A 70 -44.64 64.21 -25.95
C LEU A 70 -43.93 63.86 -24.59
N ASP A 71 -44.13 64.69 -23.56
CA ASP A 71 -43.59 64.52 -22.24
C ASP A 71 -44.23 63.29 -21.57
N ILE A 72 -45.54 63.11 -21.71
CA ILE A 72 -46.23 61.92 -21.18
C ILE A 72 -45.75 60.66 -21.86
N GLU A 73 -45.61 60.68 -23.19
CA GLU A 73 -45.12 59.53 -23.98
C GLU A 73 -43.69 59.19 -23.59
N THR A 74 -42.81 60.16 -23.46
CA THR A 74 -41.42 59.95 -23.05
C THR A 74 -41.31 59.35 -21.63
N LYS A 75 -42.09 59.86 -20.68
CA LYS A 75 -42.19 59.31 -19.34
C LYS A 75 -42.69 57.88 -19.33
N TYR A 76 -43.80 57.62 -20.08
CA TYR A 76 -44.36 56.25 -20.21
C TYR A 76 -43.35 55.27 -20.80
N GLN A 77 -42.66 55.63 -21.87
CA GLN A 77 -41.63 54.80 -22.50
C GLN A 77 -40.45 54.57 -21.57
N THR A 78 -40.07 55.56 -20.79
CA THR A 78 -38.98 55.44 -19.79
C THR A 78 -39.37 54.50 -18.65
N GLU A 79 -40.55 54.66 -18.04
CA GLU A 79 -41.06 53.77 -16.99
C GLU A 79 -41.19 52.32 -17.49
N LYS A 80 -41.68 52.14 -18.71
CA LYS A 80 -41.79 50.80 -19.33
C LYS A 80 -40.43 50.15 -19.52
N LYS A 81 -39.44 50.92 -20.00
CA LYS A 81 -38.07 50.41 -20.13
C LYS A 81 -37.43 50.04 -18.77
N GLU A 82 -37.60 50.90 -17.76
CA GLU A 82 -37.10 50.66 -16.42
C GLU A 82 -37.72 49.39 -15.79
N ALA A 83 -39.02 49.23 -15.94
CA ALA A 83 -39.72 48.01 -15.46
C ALA A 83 -39.21 46.75 -16.16
N THR A 84 -38.97 46.83 -17.49
CA THR A 84 -38.42 45.72 -18.27
C THR A 84 -36.97 45.38 -17.83
N ILE A 85 -36.13 46.40 -17.63
CA ILE A 85 -34.77 46.23 -17.15
C ILE A 85 -34.75 45.60 -15.75
N ALA A 86 -35.61 46.06 -14.83
CA ALA A 86 -35.73 45.51 -13.49
C ALA A 86 -36.15 44.03 -13.50
N ALA A 87 -37.11 43.67 -14.37
CA ALA A 87 -37.52 42.26 -14.54
C ALA A 87 -36.38 41.39 -15.08
N LEU A 88 -35.66 41.85 -16.11
CA LEU A 88 -34.51 41.12 -16.67
C LEU A 88 -33.35 40.98 -15.67
N ILE A 89 -33.09 41.99 -14.85
CA ILE A 89 -32.08 41.91 -13.80
C ILE A 89 -32.49 40.84 -12.74
N LYS A 90 -33.75 40.81 -12.34
CA LYS A 90 -34.28 39.83 -11.41
C LYS A 90 -34.18 38.41 -11.98
N GLU A 91 -34.55 38.19 -13.20
CA GLU A 91 -34.43 36.91 -13.91
C GLU A 91 -32.98 36.44 -14.01
N LYS A 92 -32.06 37.33 -14.43
CA LYS A 92 -30.61 37.03 -14.49
C LYS A 92 -30.04 36.69 -13.13
N LYS A 93 -30.44 37.36 -12.04
CA LYS A 93 -30.02 37.03 -10.68
C LYS A 93 -30.49 35.63 -10.29
N LEU A 94 -31.75 35.30 -10.54
CA LEU A 94 -32.32 33.98 -10.24
C LEU A 94 -31.58 32.86 -11.02
N THR A 95 -31.43 33.06 -12.34
CA THR A 95 -30.69 32.09 -13.19
C THR A 95 -29.25 31.90 -12.71
N ARG A 96 -28.56 32.97 -12.31
CA ARG A 96 -27.18 32.90 -11.78
C ARG A 96 -27.13 32.10 -10.48
N VAL A 97 -28.08 32.32 -9.57
CA VAL A 97 -28.15 31.54 -8.30
C VAL A 97 -28.37 30.06 -8.60
N ILE A 98 -29.32 29.73 -9.47
CA ILE A 98 -29.60 28.33 -9.84
C ILE A 98 -28.36 27.67 -10.48
N THR A 99 -27.67 28.36 -11.39
CA THR A 99 -26.49 27.78 -12.03
C THR A 99 -25.34 27.57 -11.03
N ILE A 100 -25.08 28.52 -10.13
CA ILE A 100 -24.06 28.37 -9.10
C ILE A 100 -24.38 27.21 -8.16
N THR A 101 -25.64 27.10 -7.70
CA THR A 101 -26.05 25.99 -6.82
C THR A 101 -25.96 24.63 -7.52
N ALA A 102 -26.32 24.54 -8.80
CA ALA A 102 -26.17 23.32 -9.58
C ALA A 102 -24.70 22.91 -9.74
N ILE A 103 -23.82 23.86 -10.02
CA ILE A 103 -22.35 23.59 -10.10
C ILE A 103 -21.79 23.14 -8.76
N THR A 104 -22.17 23.78 -7.66
CA THR A 104 -21.68 23.39 -6.31
C THR A 104 -22.14 21.98 -5.94
N ILE A 105 -23.39 21.61 -6.23
CA ILE A 105 -23.89 20.26 -6.02
C ILE A 105 -23.12 19.24 -6.85
N LEU A 106 -22.85 19.55 -8.13
CA LEU A 106 -22.10 18.67 -9.02
C LEU A 106 -20.69 18.43 -8.50
N ILE A 107 -19.98 19.48 -8.07
CA ILE A 107 -18.64 19.36 -7.47
C ILE A 107 -18.68 18.49 -6.23
N LEU A 108 -19.68 18.68 -5.35
CA LEU A 108 -19.83 17.89 -4.14
C LEU A 108 -20.04 16.40 -4.44
N VAL A 109 -20.87 16.08 -5.44
CA VAL A 109 -21.07 14.69 -5.89
C VAL A 109 -19.74 14.08 -6.41
N ILE A 110 -18.98 14.82 -7.21
CA ILE A 110 -17.68 14.36 -7.72
C ILE A 110 -16.70 14.09 -6.56
N VAL A 111 -16.62 14.98 -5.58
CA VAL A 111 -15.77 14.79 -4.39
C VAL A 111 -16.18 13.55 -3.60
N VAL A 112 -17.46 13.34 -3.37
CA VAL A 112 -17.98 12.15 -2.67
C VAL A 112 -17.63 10.88 -3.42
N LEU A 113 -17.85 10.83 -4.73
CA LEU A 113 -17.49 9.67 -5.57
C LEU A 113 -15.97 9.39 -5.52
N PHE A 114 -15.15 10.43 -5.58
CA PHE A 114 -13.70 10.29 -5.46
C PHE A 114 -13.27 9.72 -4.10
N LEU A 115 -13.88 10.18 -3.00
CA LEU A 115 -13.60 9.67 -1.65
C LEU A 115 -14.03 8.21 -1.51
N ILE A 116 -15.19 7.83 -2.04
CA ILE A 116 -15.66 6.44 -2.06
C ILE A 116 -14.68 5.56 -2.84
N GLN A 117 -14.27 5.97 -4.04
CA GLN A 117 -13.33 5.22 -4.87
C GLN A 117 -11.97 5.06 -4.19
N LYS A 118 -11.46 6.13 -3.56
CA LYS A 118 -10.22 6.09 -2.75
C LYS A 118 -10.35 5.10 -1.59
N SER A 119 -11.47 5.15 -0.85
CA SER A 119 -11.74 4.23 0.28
C SER A 119 -11.78 2.76 -0.16
N ILE A 120 -12.45 2.46 -1.27
CA ILE A 120 -12.52 1.10 -1.84
C ILE A 120 -11.11 0.62 -2.22
N LYS A 121 -10.32 1.46 -2.92
CA LYS A 121 -8.95 1.12 -3.31
C LYS A 121 -8.06 0.83 -2.10
N THR A 122 -8.13 1.66 -1.06
CA THR A 122 -7.35 1.45 0.18
C THR A 122 -7.75 0.17 0.90
N LYS A 123 -9.06 -0.12 1.01
CA LYS A 123 -9.54 -1.36 1.60
C LYS A 123 -9.10 -2.59 0.82
N LYS A 124 -9.12 -2.53 -0.52
CA LYS A 124 -8.64 -3.62 -1.37
C LYS A 124 -7.14 -3.88 -1.17
N GLN A 125 -6.31 -2.85 -1.16
CA GLN A 125 -4.88 -2.99 -0.90
C GLN A 125 -4.58 -3.58 0.48
N LEU A 126 -5.30 -3.15 1.52
CA LEU A 126 -5.15 -3.70 2.87
C LEU A 126 -5.55 -5.18 2.92
N ALA A 127 -6.65 -5.56 2.26
CA ALA A 127 -7.10 -6.95 2.18
C ALA A 127 -6.06 -7.84 1.43
N GLU A 128 -5.50 -7.36 0.32
CA GLU A 128 -4.44 -8.06 -0.42
C GLU A 128 -3.20 -8.29 0.45
N GLN A 129 -2.75 -7.27 1.21
CA GLN A 129 -1.63 -7.41 2.14
C GLN A 129 -1.92 -8.40 3.28
N GLN A 130 -3.17 -8.43 3.78
CA GLN A 130 -3.57 -9.39 4.80
C GLN A 130 -3.58 -10.83 4.26
N ILE A 131 -4.07 -11.02 3.03
CA ILE A 131 -4.06 -12.34 2.37
C ILE A 131 -2.63 -12.83 2.20
N GLU A 132 -1.74 -12.00 1.66
CA GLU A 132 -0.32 -12.35 1.48
C GLU A 132 0.34 -12.74 2.82
N LYS A 133 0.09 -11.98 3.88
CA LYS A 133 0.59 -12.28 5.22
C LYS A 133 0.08 -13.62 5.76
N LEU A 134 -1.22 -13.89 5.59
CA LEU A 134 -1.83 -15.15 6.01
C LEU A 134 -1.31 -16.35 5.20
N GLU A 135 -1.04 -16.17 3.92
CA GLU A 135 -0.45 -17.22 3.08
C GLU A 135 0.98 -17.55 3.53
N GLN A 136 1.81 -16.53 3.82
CA GLN A 136 3.16 -16.71 4.35
C GLN A 136 3.12 -17.44 5.71
N GLU A 137 2.25 -17.03 6.61
CA GLU A 137 2.07 -17.67 7.92
C GLU A 137 1.59 -19.12 7.78
N LYS A 138 0.62 -19.38 6.92
CA LYS A 138 0.14 -20.73 6.61
C LYS A 138 1.26 -21.61 6.05
N GLN A 139 2.10 -21.09 5.16
CA GLN A 139 3.22 -21.82 4.59
C GLN A 139 4.27 -22.15 5.66
N LEU A 140 4.57 -21.20 6.56
CA LEU A 140 5.48 -21.43 7.68
C LEU A 140 4.95 -22.51 8.63
N ILE A 141 3.66 -22.47 8.97
CA ILE A 141 3.01 -23.49 9.82
C ILE A 141 3.06 -24.86 9.15
N ALA A 142 2.77 -24.94 7.85
CA ALA A 142 2.83 -26.18 7.09
C ALA A 142 4.26 -26.76 7.10
N THR A 143 5.28 -25.94 6.83
CA THR A 143 6.68 -26.35 6.86
C THR A 143 7.08 -26.85 8.25
N ARG A 144 6.71 -26.13 9.33
CA ARG A 144 6.95 -26.57 10.71
C ARG A 144 6.30 -27.93 11.02
N SER A 145 5.08 -28.13 10.55
CA SER A 145 4.35 -29.38 10.79
C SER A 145 5.02 -30.58 10.08
N VAL A 146 5.48 -30.37 8.85
CA VAL A 146 6.22 -31.41 8.10
C VAL A 146 7.54 -31.74 8.79
N LEU A 147 8.34 -30.74 9.18
CA LEU A 147 9.60 -30.96 9.90
C LEU A 147 9.38 -31.68 11.21
N LYS A 148 8.36 -31.30 11.98
CA LYS A 148 8.02 -31.96 13.25
C LYS A 148 7.58 -33.41 13.03
N GLY A 149 6.80 -33.68 11.99
CA GLY A 149 6.40 -35.04 11.61
C GLY A 149 7.60 -35.89 11.19
N GLU A 150 8.52 -35.35 10.40
CA GLU A 150 9.76 -36.04 10.00
C GLU A 150 10.62 -36.39 11.21
N GLU A 151 10.80 -35.46 12.16
CA GLU A 151 11.60 -35.72 13.36
C GLU A 151 10.92 -36.76 14.29
N ALA A 152 9.60 -36.70 14.45
CA ALA A 152 8.88 -37.69 15.23
C ALA A 152 9.02 -39.12 14.64
N GLU A 153 8.96 -39.22 13.31
CA GLU A 153 9.17 -40.50 12.63
C GLU A 153 10.62 -41.02 12.76
N ARG A 154 11.62 -40.12 12.68
CA ARG A 154 13.02 -40.45 12.90
C ARG A 154 13.26 -40.95 14.36
N GLU A 155 12.64 -40.29 15.35
CA GLU A 155 12.69 -40.71 16.76
C GLU A 155 12.06 -42.07 16.93
N ARG A 156 10.91 -42.33 16.34
CA ARG A 156 10.24 -43.62 16.37
C ARG A 156 11.12 -44.73 15.75
N MET A 157 11.64 -44.47 14.51
CA MET A 157 12.51 -45.41 13.81
C MET A 157 13.78 -45.72 14.62
N ALA A 158 14.41 -44.70 15.22
CA ALA A 158 15.62 -44.91 16.04
C ALA A 158 15.33 -45.82 17.23
N THR A 159 14.20 -45.63 17.91
CA THR A 159 13.74 -46.45 19.03
C THR A 159 13.45 -47.88 18.59
N ASP A 160 12.68 -48.04 17.48
CA ASP A 160 12.36 -49.36 16.93
C ASP A 160 13.62 -50.17 16.52
N LEU A 161 14.62 -49.48 15.95
CA LEU A 161 15.90 -50.09 15.59
C LEU A 161 16.72 -50.47 16.83
N HIS A 162 16.82 -49.57 17.81
CA HIS A 162 17.61 -49.80 19.00
C HIS A 162 17.01 -50.90 19.87
N ASP A 163 15.74 -50.80 20.22
CA ASP A 163 15.10 -51.70 21.19
C ASP A 163 14.62 -53.00 20.53
N GLY A 164 14.12 -52.93 19.31
CA GLY A 164 13.66 -54.09 18.56
C GLY A 164 14.82 -54.90 17.99
N LEU A 165 15.41 -54.43 16.91
CA LEU A 165 16.45 -55.19 16.20
C LEU A 165 17.75 -55.31 16.99
N GLY A 166 18.14 -54.24 17.71
CA GLY A 166 19.35 -54.25 18.55
C GLY A 166 19.25 -55.25 19.68
N GLY A 167 18.08 -55.35 20.33
CA GLY A 167 17.78 -56.33 21.35
C GLY A 167 17.81 -57.77 20.83
N LEU A 168 17.17 -58.01 19.68
CA LEU A 168 17.13 -59.35 19.06
C LEU A 168 18.53 -59.83 18.65
N LEU A 169 19.31 -59.02 17.99
CA LEU A 169 20.68 -59.35 17.57
C LEU A 169 21.62 -59.58 18.77
N SER A 170 21.46 -58.76 19.83
CA SER A 170 22.23 -58.92 21.05
C SER A 170 21.87 -60.28 21.81
N SER A 171 20.58 -60.57 21.80
CA SER A 171 20.11 -61.86 22.36
C SER A 171 20.61 -63.10 21.56
N ALA A 172 20.55 -62.94 20.19
CA ALA A 172 21.08 -63.98 19.31
C ALA A 172 22.61 -64.20 19.53
N LYS A 173 23.36 -63.09 19.67
CA LYS A 173 24.80 -63.17 19.98
C LYS A 173 25.07 -63.87 21.32
N ILE A 174 24.32 -63.55 22.40
CA ILE A 174 24.48 -64.15 23.71
C ILE A 174 24.15 -65.61 23.64
N ASN A 175 23.07 -66.01 22.97
CA ASN A 175 22.69 -67.40 22.80
C ASN A 175 23.76 -68.21 22.05
N LEU A 176 24.25 -67.65 20.92
CA LEU A 176 25.35 -68.33 20.21
C LEU A 176 26.62 -68.38 20.99
N ALA A 177 27.02 -67.34 21.73
CA ALA A 177 28.19 -67.36 22.57
C ALA A 177 28.12 -68.41 23.70
N SER A 178 26.92 -68.60 24.29
CA SER A 178 26.69 -69.60 25.32
C SER A 178 26.72 -71.05 24.78
N MET A 179 26.34 -71.22 23.51
CA MET A 179 26.44 -72.56 22.89
C MET A 179 27.90 -72.99 22.67
N LYS A 180 28.83 -72.05 22.46
CA LYS A 180 30.26 -72.33 22.26
C LYS A 180 30.88 -73.14 23.39
N GLY A 181 30.43 -72.92 24.64
CA GLY A 181 30.93 -73.66 25.79
C GLY A 181 30.44 -75.17 25.91
N ASN A 182 29.38 -75.50 25.20
CA ASN A 182 28.68 -76.77 25.27
C ASN A 182 28.85 -77.69 24.05
N MET A 183 29.54 -77.19 22.98
CA MET A 183 29.71 -77.90 21.71
C MET A 183 31.15 -78.45 21.56
N ILE A 184 31.33 -79.67 21.16
CA ILE A 184 32.60 -80.22 20.67
C ILE A 184 32.80 -79.70 19.26
N LEU A 185 33.59 -78.65 19.12
CA LEU A 185 33.86 -77.98 17.78
C LEU A 185 35.21 -78.53 17.27
N THR A 186 35.22 -78.95 15.98
CA THR A 186 36.47 -79.14 15.23
C THR A 186 37.15 -77.76 15.01
N SER A 187 38.48 -77.75 14.77
CA SER A 187 39.27 -76.56 14.60
C SER A 187 38.70 -75.66 13.45
N GLU A 188 38.15 -76.27 12.40
CA GLU A 188 37.51 -75.64 11.24
C GLU A 188 36.18 -74.95 11.62
N ASN A 189 35.33 -75.66 12.38
CA ASN A 189 34.06 -75.18 12.89
C ASN A 189 34.21 -74.03 13.91
N VAL A 190 35.30 -74.03 14.70
CA VAL A 190 35.63 -72.92 15.62
C VAL A 190 35.90 -71.61 14.84
N SER A 191 36.61 -71.69 13.68
CA SER A 191 36.88 -70.53 12.83
C SER A 191 35.60 -69.98 12.24
N LEU A 192 34.73 -70.82 11.67
CA LEU A 192 33.44 -70.42 11.13
C LEU A 192 32.53 -69.79 12.19
N PHE A 193 32.49 -70.37 13.40
CA PHE A 193 31.70 -69.86 14.50
C PHE A 193 32.17 -68.50 14.99
N ASN A 194 33.48 -68.31 15.16
CA ASN A 194 34.06 -67.03 15.54
C ASN A 194 33.80 -65.96 14.42
N HIS A 195 33.86 -66.35 13.16
CA HIS A 195 33.52 -65.45 12.05
C HIS A 195 32.05 -65.06 12.11
N ALA A 196 31.13 -65.96 12.38
CA ALA A 196 29.69 -65.64 12.54
C ALA A 196 29.41 -64.65 13.69
N LEU A 197 30.11 -64.84 14.84
CA LEU A 197 30.01 -63.91 15.97
C LEU A 197 30.56 -62.56 15.65
N SER A 198 31.66 -62.47 14.88
CA SER A 198 32.26 -61.24 14.41
C SER A 198 31.31 -60.47 13.45
N LEU A 199 30.61 -61.21 12.57
CA LEU A 199 29.59 -60.62 11.68
C LEU A 199 28.39 -60.05 12.47
N LEU A 200 27.93 -60.76 13.52
CA LEU A 200 26.90 -60.26 14.42
C LEU A 200 27.35 -59.00 15.17
N ASP A 201 28.58 -58.96 15.66
CA ASP A 201 29.13 -57.77 16.33
C ASP A 201 29.19 -56.56 15.38
N SER A 202 29.64 -56.80 14.15
CA SER A 202 29.66 -55.80 13.11
C SER A 202 28.24 -55.29 12.78
N SER A 203 27.26 -56.19 12.66
CA SER A 203 25.87 -55.86 12.39
C SER A 203 25.24 -55.04 13.52
N ILE A 204 25.47 -55.44 14.80
CA ILE A 204 25.02 -54.69 15.99
C ILE A 204 25.64 -53.30 16.01
N SER A 205 26.93 -53.20 15.73
CA SER A 205 27.63 -51.92 15.68
C SER A 205 27.06 -50.98 14.58
N GLU A 206 26.83 -51.52 13.37
CA GLU A 206 26.28 -50.80 12.27
C GLU A 206 24.83 -50.33 12.56
N LEU A 207 24.01 -51.22 13.15
CA LEU A 207 22.66 -50.89 13.55
C LEU A 207 22.64 -49.78 14.62
N ARG A 208 23.52 -49.83 15.61
CA ARG A 208 23.68 -48.74 16.60
C ARG A 208 24.09 -47.43 15.93
N ARG A 209 24.99 -47.48 14.94
CA ARG A 209 25.41 -46.33 14.18
C ARG A 209 24.22 -45.68 13.40
N VAL A 210 23.41 -46.52 12.77
CA VAL A 210 22.20 -46.04 12.04
C VAL A 210 21.20 -45.43 13.02
N ALA A 211 20.90 -46.11 14.12
CA ALA A 211 19.97 -45.58 15.12
C ALA A 211 20.45 -44.27 15.75
N HIS A 212 21.76 -44.16 16.05
CA HIS A 212 22.35 -42.92 16.56
C HIS A 212 22.31 -41.77 15.51
N ASN A 213 22.49 -42.07 14.24
CA ASN A 213 22.34 -41.07 13.15
C ASN A 213 20.89 -40.60 13.00
N LEU A 214 19.92 -41.48 13.26
CA LEU A 214 18.49 -41.13 13.26
C LEU A 214 18.12 -40.29 14.50
N MET A 215 18.62 -40.62 15.69
CA MET A 215 18.35 -39.88 16.93
C MET A 215 19.54 -40.03 17.90
N PRO A 216 20.31 -38.93 18.16
CA PRO A 216 21.40 -39.03 19.14
C PRO A 216 20.83 -39.03 20.56
N ALA A 217 20.93 -40.18 21.24
CA ALA A 217 20.49 -40.32 22.65
C ALA A 217 21.20 -39.30 23.57
N THR A 218 22.45 -38.95 23.27
CA THR A 218 23.25 -37.96 23.97
C THR A 218 22.64 -36.55 23.93
N LEU A 219 21.89 -36.20 22.88
CA LEU A 219 21.24 -34.89 22.77
C LEU A 219 20.19 -34.70 23.87
N ASN A 220 19.39 -35.73 24.13
CA ASN A 220 18.35 -35.69 25.15
C ASN A 220 18.91 -35.60 26.58
N HIS A 221 20.00 -36.32 26.86
CA HIS A 221 20.57 -36.41 28.21
C HIS A 221 21.66 -35.37 28.48
N SER A 222 22.54 -35.11 27.51
CA SER A 222 23.77 -34.34 27.71
C SER A 222 23.81 -33.03 26.89
N GLY A 223 22.80 -32.80 26.07
CA GLY A 223 22.66 -31.55 25.27
C GLY A 223 23.48 -31.51 23.98
N LEU A 224 23.36 -30.38 23.28
CA LEU A 224 23.90 -30.15 21.93
C LEU A 224 25.44 -30.28 21.91
N HIS A 225 26.13 -29.74 22.92
CA HIS A 225 27.58 -29.77 23.02
C HIS A 225 28.14 -31.23 22.98
N SER A 226 27.59 -32.08 23.83
CA SER A 226 28.03 -33.50 23.91
C SER A 226 27.65 -34.28 22.65
N ALA A 227 26.43 -34.04 22.13
CA ALA A 227 25.94 -34.70 20.92
C ALA A 227 26.79 -34.38 19.68
N LEU A 228 27.20 -33.12 19.48
CA LEU A 228 28.06 -32.70 18.37
C LEU A 228 29.49 -33.24 18.54
N GLY A 229 30.02 -33.28 19.77
CA GLY A 229 31.30 -33.85 20.03
C GLY A 229 31.34 -35.37 19.71
N ASP A 230 30.31 -36.11 20.08
CA ASP A 230 30.18 -37.54 19.76
C ASP A 230 30.00 -37.75 18.23
N PHE A 231 29.19 -36.93 17.61
CA PHE A 231 28.99 -36.96 16.14
C PHE A 231 30.32 -36.76 15.39
N ALA A 232 31.11 -35.75 15.75
CA ALA A 232 32.38 -35.47 15.10
C ALA A 232 33.36 -36.64 15.23
N LYS A 233 33.43 -37.32 16.42
CA LYS A 233 34.23 -38.51 16.62
C LYS A 233 33.76 -39.71 15.78
N GLN A 234 32.45 -39.89 15.61
CA GLN A 234 31.88 -41.00 14.85
C GLN A 234 32.06 -40.87 13.33
N VAL A 235 31.99 -39.64 12.78
CA VAL A 235 32.06 -39.41 11.37
C VAL A 235 33.50 -39.54 10.84
N SER A 236 34.52 -39.35 11.67
CA SER A 236 35.94 -39.44 11.30
C SER A 236 36.74 -40.50 12.04
N PRO A 237 36.38 -41.79 11.99
CA PRO A 237 37.10 -42.77 12.79
C PRO A 237 38.46 -43.22 12.21
N HIS A 238 38.66 -43.28 10.90
CA HIS A 238 39.88 -43.83 10.28
C HIS A 238 40.25 -43.23 8.89
N ASN A 239 39.38 -42.38 8.30
CA ASN A 239 39.58 -41.84 6.97
C ASN A 239 39.56 -40.31 6.97
N GLN A 240 40.21 -39.70 6.01
CA GLN A 240 40.06 -38.25 5.69
C GLN A 240 38.67 -38.00 5.07
N PRO A 241 38.04 -36.84 5.33
CA PRO A 241 38.56 -35.71 6.09
C PRO A 241 38.49 -35.88 7.62
N LYS A 242 39.40 -35.18 8.31
CA LYS A 242 39.39 -35.10 9.77
C LYS A 242 38.36 -34.09 10.22
N VAL A 243 37.32 -34.57 10.94
CA VAL A 243 36.30 -33.67 11.54
C VAL A 243 36.76 -33.28 12.95
N ARG A 244 36.90 -31.96 13.20
CA ARG A 244 37.25 -31.40 14.50
C ARG A 244 36.07 -30.67 15.08
N PHE A 245 35.75 -30.91 16.35
CA PHE A 245 34.73 -30.19 17.08
C PHE A 245 35.34 -29.28 18.14
N ILE A 246 34.91 -28.00 18.14
CA ILE A 246 35.36 -26.99 19.08
C ILE A 246 34.13 -26.29 19.62
N ALA A 247 33.95 -26.34 20.94
CA ALA A 247 32.88 -25.58 21.57
C ALA A 247 33.45 -24.37 22.31
N ILE A 248 32.81 -23.25 22.19
CA ILE A 248 33.19 -21.95 22.74
C ILE A 248 31.98 -21.40 23.51
N GLY A 249 32.17 -21.07 24.77
CA GLY A 249 31.13 -20.65 25.69
C GLY A 249 30.76 -21.74 26.70
N GLU A 250 29.70 -21.50 27.46
CA GLU A 250 29.22 -22.44 28.49
C GLU A 250 28.33 -23.51 27.85
N ASN A 251 28.22 -24.70 28.49
CA ASN A 251 27.29 -25.74 28.04
C ASN A 251 25.87 -25.42 28.47
N ILE A 252 25.23 -24.49 27.66
CA ILE A 252 23.87 -24.02 27.89
C ILE A 252 22.89 -24.99 27.25
N ARG A 253 21.78 -25.27 27.95
CA ARG A 253 20.65 -26.02 27.41
C ARG A 253 19.63 -25.05 26.81
N TYR A 254 19.30 -25.30 25.58
CA TYR A 254 18.25 -24.57 24.86
C TYR A 254 16.97 -25.41 24.78
N ILE A 255 15.90 -24.86 24.19
CA ILE A 255 14.68 -25.66 23.97
C ILE A 255 15.02 -26.87 23.09
N LYS A 256 14.43 -28.03 23.39
CA LYS A 256 14.74 -29.34 22.75
C LYS A 256 14.68 -29.24 21.22
N GLU A 257 13.68 -28.57 20.71
CA GLU A 257 13.45 -28.36 19.25
C GLU A 257 14.58 -27.59 18.58
N LEU A 258 15.14 -26.57 19.24
CA LEU A 258 16.27 -25.80 18.74
C LEU A 258 17.57 -26.61 18.76
N GLU A 259 17.86 -27.30 19.88
CA GLU A 259 19.04 -28.17 19.97
C GLU A 259 19.00 -29.26 18.88
N LEU A 260 17.85 -29.88 18.65
CA LEU A 260 17.66 -30.89 17.62
C LEU A 260 17.84 -30.30 16.21
N THR A 261 17.28 -29.10 15.95
CA THR A 261 17.43 -28.40 14.68
C THR A 261 18.91 -28.06 14.44
N ALA A 262 19.59 -27.50 15.41
CA ALA A 262 21.00 -27.19 15.35
C ALA A 262 21.88 -28.44 15.07
N TYR A 263 21.58 -29.57 15.74
CA TYR A 263 22.22 -30.83 15.45
C TYR A 263 21.99 -31.31 14.02
N ARG A 264 20.77 -31.28 13.50
CA ARG A 264 20.44 -31.68 12.13
C ARG A 264 21.12 -30.80 11.07
N ILE A 265 21.17 -29.51 11.31
CA ILE A 265 21.86 -28.57 10.41
C ILE A 265 23.34 -28.91 10.36
N THR A 266 23.97 -29.14 11.53
CA THR A 266 25.40 -29.56 11.61
C THR A 266 25.64 -30.87 10.88
N GLN A 267 24.78 -31.89 11.13
CA GLN A 267 24.86 -33.20 10.49
C GLN A 267 24.78 -33.10 8.96
N GLU A 268 23.84 -32.31 8.43
CA GLU A 268 23.67 -32.12 6.99
C GLU A 268 24.85 -31.34 6.36
N LEU A 269 25.33 -30.29 7.03
CA LEU A 269 26.45 -29.50 6.55
C LEU A 269 27.76 -30.31 6.53
N VAL A 270 28.05 -31.07 7.61
CA VAL A 270 29.21 -31.93 7.65
C VAL A 270 29.12 -33.06 6.60
N ASN A 271 27.94 -33.68 6.43
CA ASN A 271 27.72 -34.69 5.39
C ASN A 271 27.93 -34.12 4.00
N ASN A 272 27.50 -32.89 3.75
CA ASN A 272 27.72 -32.22 2.47
C ASN A 272 29.20 -31.92 2.23
N ALA A 273 29.92 -31.45 3.23
CA ALA A 273 31.36 -31.26 3.14
C ALA A 273 32.08 -32.60 2.88
N MET A 274 31.73 -33.68 3.62
CA MET A 274 32.28 -35.02 3.41
C MET A 274 32.11 -35.56 1.99
N LYS A 275 30.93 -35.28 1.36
CA LYS A 275 30.59 -35.81 0.04
C LYS A 275 31.15 -34.99 -1.11
N HIS A 276 31.25 -33.65 -0.93
CA HIS A 276 31.39 -32.73 -2.03
C HIS A 276 32.65 -31.86 -1.96
N SER A 277 33.27 -31.66 -0.78
CA SER A 277 34.35 -30.68 -0.65
C SER A 277 35.74 -31.20 -1.04
N ASN A 278 35.97 -32.55 -1.02
CA ASN A 278 37.31 -33.13 -1.07
C ASN A 278 38.30 -32.54 -0.04
N ALA A 279 37.76 -32.05 1.06
CA ALA A 279 38.54 -31.46 2.14
C ALA A 279 39.44 -32.44 2.85
N LYS A 280 40.53 -31.94 3.44
CA LYS A 280 41.36 -32.70 4.39
C LYS A 280 40.83 -32.55 5.83
N THR A 281 40.30 -31.37 6.13
CA THR A 281 39.80 -30.99 7.45
C THR A 281 38.42 -30.35 7.35
N ILE A 282 37.55 -30.67 8.28
CA ILE A 282 36.25 -30.01 8.47
C ILE A 282 36.19 -29.60 9.95
N ASP A 283 36.07 -28.29 10.19
CA ASP A 283 35.97 -27.73 11.52
C ASP A 283 34.52 -27.38 11.82
N VAL A 284 34.02 -27.93 12.93
CA VAL A 284 32.68 -27.64 13.47
C VAL A 284 32.87 -26.84 14.76
N GLN A 285 32.45 -25.57 14.75
CA GLN A 285 32.54 -24.69 15.90
C GLN A 285 31.13 -24.40 16.42
N LEU A 286 30.95 -24.54 17.73
CA LEU A 286 29.70 -24.23 18.42
C LEU A 286 29.95 -23.09 19.40
N PHE A 287 29.24 -21.97 19.20
CA PHE A 287 29.28 -20.82 20.10
C PHE A 287 27.94 -20.74 20.85
N THR A 288 28.04 -20.75 22.17
CA THR A 288 26.86 -20.80 23.06
C THR A 288 26.85 -19.62 24.02
N GLU A 289 25.80 -18.81 23.96
CA GLU A 289 25.52 -17.65 24.82
C GLU A 289 24.04 -17.74 25.30
N PRO A 290 23.67 -17.15 26.44
CA PRO A 290 22.29 -17.23 26.95
C PRO A 290 21.22 -16.73 25.96
N THR A 291 21.55 -15.80 25.06
CA THR A 291 20.64 -15.19 24.10
C THR A 291 20.95 -15.56 22.66
N ARG A 292 21.98 -16.39 22.43
CA ARG A 292 22.45 -16.66 21.06
C ARG A 292 23.06 -18.06 20.96
N LEU A 293 22.69 -18.78 19.92
CA LEU A 293 23.33 -20.03 19.51
C LEU A 293 23.89 -19.85 18.10
N CYS A 294 25.20 -20.09 17.92
CA CYS A 294 25.84 -20.01 16.61
C CYS A 294 26.62 -21.28 16.29
N ILE A 295 26.47 -21.77 15.07
CA ILE A 295 27.20 -22.94 14.53
C ILE A 295 27.98 -22.47 13.31
N GLN A 296 29.25 -22.74 13.28
CA GLN A 296 30.11 -22.44 12.14
C GLN A 296 30.78 -23.73 11.67
N ILE A 297 30.65 -24.03 10.37
CA ILE A 297 31.31 -25.17 9.73
C ILE A 297 32.22 -24.61 8.64
N THR A 298 33.49 -25.03 8.73
CA THR A 298 34.51 -24.59 7.76
C THR A 298 35.22 -25.84 7.19
N ASP A 299 35.36 -25.92 5.87
CA ASP A 299 36.16 -26.95 5.19
C ASP A 299 37.27 -26.31 4.33
N ASP A 300 38.39 -27.03 4.21
CA ASP A 300 39.53 -26.65 3.38
C ASP A 300 39.47 -27.25 1.96
N GLY A 301 38.26 -27.51 1.46
CA GLY A 301 38.04 -28.22 0.21
C GLY A 301 37.99 -27.34 -1.05
N VAL A 302 37.37 -27.88 -2.11
CA VAL A 302 37.32 -27.22 -3.43
C VAL A 302 36.41 -25.99 -3.48
N GLY A 303 35.56 -25.78 -2.51
CA GLY A 303 34.58 -24.67 -2.51
C GLY A 303 33.59 -24.72 -3.68
N PHE A 304 32.72 -23.73 -3.78
CA PHE A 304 31.75 -23.55 -4.86
C PHE A 304 31.34 -22.09 -5.01
N GLU A 305 30.69 -21.73 -6.11
CA GLU A 305 30.09 -20.41 -6.30
C GLU A 305 28.68 -20.38 -5.70
N PRO A 306 28.46 -19.60 -4.63
CA PRO A 306 27.18 -19.59 -3.92
C PRO A 306 25.98 -19.25 -4.82
N ASN A 307 26.11 -18.32 -5.76
CA ASN A 307 25.03 -17.92 -6.67
C ASN A 307 24.56 -19.06 -7.59
N GLU A 308 25.47 -19.91 -8.04
CA GLU A 308 25.11 -21.10 -8.85
C GLU A 308 24.43 -22.18 -7.98
N ALA A 309 24.90 -22.36 -6.75
CA ALA A 309 24.29 -23.27 -5.78
C ALA A 309 22.86 -22.83 -5.39
N TYR A 310 22.59 -21.53 -5.36
CA TYR A 310 21.26 -20.99 -5.15
C TYR A 310 20.30 -21.31 -6.31
N GLN A 311 20.77 -21.32 -7.55
CA GLN A 311 19.94 -21.63 -8.73
C GLN A 311 19.71 -23.14 -8.92
N LYS A 312 20.68 -23.97 -8.49
CA LYS A 312 20.60 -25.45 -8.54
C LYS A 312 20.23 -26.05 -7.18
N GLU A 313 19.37 -25.38 -6.40
CA GLU A 313 19.02 -25.77 -5.02
C GLU A 313 18.94 -27.29 -4.83
N GLY A 314 20.05 -27.89 -4.39
CA GLY A 314 20.08 -29.25 -3.92
C GLY A 314 19.16 -29.38 -2.68
N LYS A 315 18.45 -30.48 -2.58
CA LYS A 315 17.49 -30.73 -1.48
C LYS A 315 18.07 -30.44 -0.08
N GLY A 316 19.40 -30.59 0.09
CA GLY A 316 20.10 -30.36 1.38
C GLY A 316 20.12 -28.90 1.81
N LEU A 317 20.59 -27.96 0.99
CA LEU A 317 20.66 -26.54 1.35
C LEU A 317 19.27 -25.91 1.54
N LYS A 318 18.28 -26.35 0.76
CA LYS A 318 16.90 -25.94 0.96
C LYS A 318 16.37 -26.39 2.34
N SER A 319 16.58 -27.66 2.69
CA SER A 319 16.18 -28.20 4.00
C SER A 319 16.84 -27.44 5.16
N ILE A 320 18.12 -27.06 5.02
CA ILE A 320 18.82 -26.26 6.04
C ILE A 320 18.17 -24.88 6.18
N ARG A 321 17.86 -24.18 5.09
CA ARG A 321 17.19 -22.87 5.14
C ARG A 321 15.82 -22.95 5.77
N ASP A 322 15.02 -23.93 5.39
CA ASP A 322 13.69 -24.16 5.94
C ASP A 322 13.76 -24.34 7.46
N ARG A 323 14.76 -25.11 7.94
CA ARG A 323 15.02 -25.31 9.38
C ARG A 323 15.47 -24.03 10.08
N VAL A 324 16.39 -23.26 9.47
CA VAL A 324 16.87 -21.97 10.00
C VAL A 324 15.74 -20.97 10.09
N THR A 325 14.94 -20.83 9.04
CA THR A 325 13.80 -19.90 8.98
C THR A 325 12.72 -20.26 10.01
N THR A 326 12.54 -21.55 10.29
CA THR A 326 11.56 -22.04 11.30
C THR A 326 11.81 -21.47 12.69
N PHE A 327 13.07 -21.18 13.03
CA PHE A 327 13.49 -20.58 14.31
C PHE A 327 13.95 -19.13 14.17
N ASN A 328 13.53 -18.42 13.10
CA ASN A 328 13.93 -17.03 12.81
C ASN A 328 15.45 -16.82 12.80
N GLY A 329 16.22 -17.88 12.50
CA GLY A 329 17.67 -17.82 12.42
C GLY A 329 18.16 -17.18 11.13
N LYS A 330 19.48 -16.98 11.09
CA LYS A 330 20.20 -16.45 9.92
C LYS A 330 21.22 -17.47 9.45
N ILE A 331 21.40 -17.59 8.14
CA ILE A 331 22.45 -18.42 7.53
C ILE A 331 23.31 -17.56 6.60
N ASN A 332 24.61 -17.60 6.77
CA ASN A 332 25.59 -16.96 5.92
C ASN A 332 26.50 -18.02 5.32
N ILE A 333 26.77 -17.93 4.02
CA ILE A 333 27.60 -18.89 3.27
C ILE A 333 28.68 -18.11 2.56
N TRP A 334 29.94 -18.41 2.87
CA TRP A 334 31.12 -17.91 2.19
C TRP A 334 31.83 -19.09 1.54
N SER A 335 31.89 -19.10 0.23
CA SER A 335 32.58 -20.13 -0.53
C SER A 335 33.16 -19.55 -1.81
N LYS A 336 34.28 -20.06 -2.22
CA LYS A 336 34.91 -19.73 -3.49
C LYS A 336 35.67 -20.93 -4.03
N ALA A 337 35.61 -21.12 -5.34
CA ALA A 337 36.31 -22.22 -5.99
C ALA A 337 37.83 -22.23 -5.62
N GLY A 338 38.30 -23.36 -5.11
CA GLY A 338 39.69 -23.59 -4.65
C GLY A 338 40.04 -23.01 -3.27
N GLN A 339 39.09 -22.41 -2.53
CA GLN A 339 39.35 -21.77 -1.24
C GLN A 339 38.54 -22.39 -0.06
N GLY A 340 37.81 -23.48 -0.30
CA GLY A 340 36.98 -24.12 0.71
C GLY A 340 35.62 -23.42 0.92
N THR A 341 34.93 -23.81 1.99
CA THR A 341 33.60 -23.28 2.35
C THR A 341 33.53 -22.97 3.83
N GLU A 342 32.89 -21.85 4.18
CA GLU A 342 32.50 -21.49 5.53
C GLU A 342 30.98 -21.21 5.54
N ILE A 343 30.28 -21.87 6.45
CA ILE A 343 28.85 -21.69 6.65
C ILE A 343 28.61 -21.38 8.13
N MET A 344 27.94 -20.25 8.38
CA MET A 344 27.55 -19.83 9.71
C MET A 344 26.04 -19.81 9.82
N VAL A 345 25.52 -20.45 10.85
CA VAL A 345 24.09 -20.46 11.21
C VAL A 345 23.94 -19.90 12.62
N GLU A 346 23.01 -18.96 12.77
CA GLU A 346 22.83 -18.18 13.98
C GLU A 346 21.36 -18.12 14.36
N PHE A 347 21.08 -18.31 15.65
CA PHE A 347 19.76 -18.24 16.24
C PHE A 347 19.78 -17.27 17.43
N ASP A 348 18.85 -16.31 17.42
CA ASP A 348 18.55 -15.49 18.58
C ASP A 348 17.57 -16.26 19.46
N VAL A 349 17.88 -16.40 20.78
CA VAL A 349 17.19 -17.32 21.72
C VAL A 349 16.48 -16.53 22.83
#